data_81f5a3e25c11dea788db0fe358ec8722
#
_entry.id   81f5a3e25c11dea788db0fe358ec8722
#
_cell.length_a   1.000
_cell.length_b   1.000
_cell.length_c   1.000
_cell.angle_alpha   90.00
_cell.angle_beta   90.00
_cell.angle_gamma   90.00
#
_symmetry.space_group_name_H-M   'P 1'
#
loop_
_entity.id
_entity.type
_entity.pdbx_description
1 polymer ?
#
loop_
_entity_poly.entity_id
_entity_poly.type
_entity_poly.pdbx_seq_one_letter_code
_entity_poly.pdbx_strand_id
1 'polypeptide(L)'
;MKDHLKPLLLTLMIEGVEINKVLVDEGAAINILPQTMLKRFGKTVANLKPHNILIYDYAGKSSQPEGMILLNVQIGSVRRTTMFIVTPSKANFNVLLGREWIHGMGAVPSTVHQKIFFWNDDEHLEVLDADQKEYET
;
A
#
# COMPACT_ATOMS: atom_id res chain seq x y z
N MET A 1 -19.35 -18.20 6.39
CA MET A 1 -19.21 -17.52 6.19
C MET A 1 -18.95 -16.60 6.16
N LYS A 2 -18.61 -16.31 6.19
CA LYS A 2 -18.43 -15.56 5.89
C LYS A 2 -17.68 -14.89 5.45
N ASP A 3 -17.59 -15.03 5.60
CA ASP A 3 -16.93 -14.62 4.58
C ASP A 3 -16.58 -13.26 4.29
N HIS A 4 -17.08 -12.32 4.87
CA HIS A 4 -16.90 -10.94 4.57
C HIS A 4 -15.92 -10.33 5.54
N LEU A 5 -14.65 -10.67 5.36
CA LEU A 5 -13.61 -10.01 6.10
C LEU A 5 -13.46 -8.58 5.54
N LYS A 6 -13.43 -7.62 6.43
CA LYS A 6 -13.18 -6.25 6.03
C LYS A 6 -11.76 -6.13 5.48
N PRO A 7 -11.54 -5.34 4.43
CA PRO A 7 -10.18 -5.05 4.02
C PRO A 7 -9.43 -4.33 5.13
N LEU A 8 -8.12 -4.48 5.15
CA LEU A 8 -7.29 -3.81 6.15
C LEU A 8 -6.85 -2.47 5.58
N LEU A 9 -7.49 -1.40 6.05
CA LEU A 9 -7.19 -0.04 5.59
C LEU A 9 -6.52 0.75 6.69
N LEU A 10 -5.44 1.41 6.35
CA LEU A 10 -4.63 2.16 7.30
C LEU A 10 -4.47 3.60 6.86
N THR A 11 -4.08 4.45 7.80
CA THR A 11 -3.58 5.79 7.52
C THR A 11 -2.12 5.81 7.91
N LEU A 12 -1.26 6.05 6.93
CA LEU A 12 0.19 6.02 7.13
C LEU A 12 0.81 7.32 6.63
N MET A 13 2.03 7.59 7.09
CA MET A 13 2.81 8.70 6.56
C MET A 13 3.63 8.19 5.38
N ILE A 14 3.47 8.82 4.22
CA ILE A 14 4.24 8.48 3.03
C ILE A 14 4.86 9.76 2.51
N GLU A 15 6.18 9.79 2.40
CA GLU A 15 6.93 10.99 2.04
C GLU A 15 6.55 12.18 2.93
N GLY A 16 6.31 11.90 4.20
CA GLY A 16 5.95 12.94 5.16
C GLY A 16 4.54 13.46 5.03
N VAL A 17 3.70 12.81 4.21
CA VAL A 17 2.30 13.21 4.00
C VAL A 17 1.39 12.13 4.57
N GLU A 18 0.38 12.56 5.31
CA GLU A 18 -0.58 11.61 5.87
C GLU A 18 -1.52 11.12 4.79
N ILE A 19 -1.53 9.82 4.54
CA ILE A 19 -2.31 9.21 3.47
C ILE A 19 -3.26 8.18 4.10
N ASN A 20 -4.54 8.35 3.83
CA ASN A 20 -5.55 7.38 4.26
C ASN A 20 -5.86 6.40 3.13
N LYS A 21 -6.70 5.43 3.40
CA LYS A 21 -7.09 4.40 2.43
C LYS A 21 -5.86 3.70 1.87
N VAL A 22 -4.94 3.36 2.77
CA VAL A 22 -3.79 2.53 2.42
C VAL A 22 -4.23 1.09 2.64
N LEU A 23 -4.41 0.37 1.55
CA LEU A 23 -4.90 -1.02 1.59
C LEU A 23 -3.73 -1.97 1.74
N VAL A 24 -3.75 -2.79 2.79
CA VAL A 24 -2.74 -3.84 2.97
C VAL A 24 -3.38 -5.13 2.47
N ASP A 25 -2.78 -5.72 1.43
CA ASP A 25 -3.39 -6.83 0.72
C ASP A 25 -2.37 -7.94 0.47
N GLU A 26 -2.48 -9.03 1.22
CA GLU A 26 -1.58 -10.18 1.06
C GLU A 26 -1.83 -10.93 -0.23
N GLY A 27 -2.94 -10.66 -0.90
CA GLY A 27 -3.21 -11.27 -2.19
C GLY A 27 -2.48 -10.61 -3.34
N ALA A 28 -1.90 -9.44 -3.13
CA ALA A 28 -1.17 -8.73 -4.17
C ALA A 28 0.33 -8.95 -3.99
N ALA A 29 1.03 -9.22 -5.10
CA ALA A 29 2.46 -9.46 -5.03
C ALA A 29 3.26 -8.18 -4.87
N ILE A 30 2.79 -7.08 -5.45
CA ILE A 30 3.54 -5.83 -5.54
C ILE A 30 2.76 -4.70 -4.88
N ASN A 31 3.46 -3.58 -4.67
CA ASN A 31 2.85 -2.37 -4.15
C ASN A 31 2.41 -1.51 -5.32
N ILE A 32 1.22 -0.94 -5.22
CA ILE A 32 0.63 -0.19 -6.34
C ILE A 32 0.25 1.21 -5.90
N LEU A 33 0.57 2.18 -6.77
CA LEU A 33 0.22 3.57 -6.55
C LEU A 33 -0.57 4.07 -7.74
N PRO A 34 -1.83 4.46 -7.57
CA PRO A 34 -2.56 5.12 -8.65
C PRO A 34 -1.85 6.40 -9.07
N GLN A 35 -1.80 6.66 -10.36
CA GLN A 35 -1.11 7.83 -10.90
C GLN A 35 -1.62 9.13 -10.28
N THR A 36 -2.90 9.18 -9.95
CA THR A 36 -3.51 10.39 -9.38
C THR A 36 -2.90 10.78 -8.04
N MET A 37 -2.21 9.84 -7.38
CA MET A 37 -1.60 10.13 -6.08
C MET A 37 -0.25 10.83 -6.20
N LEU A 38 0.36 10.84 -7.36
CA LEU A 38 1.70 11.42 -7.53
C LEU A 38 1.76 12.86 -7.07
N LYS A 39 0.76 13.65 -7.40
CA LYS A 39 0.74 15.08 -7.04
C LYS A 39 0.74 15.28 -5.53
N ARG A 40 0.20 14.33 -4.77
CA ARG A 40 0.21 14.42 -3.30
C ARG A 40 1.63 14.43 -2.76
N PHE A 41 2.58 13.86 -3.48
CA PHE A 41 3.96 13.75 -3.09
C PHE A 41 4.85 14.73 -3.84
N GLY A 42 4.26 15.66 -4.57
CA GLY A 42 5.03 16.61 -5.38
C GLY A 42 5.72 15.96 -6.55
N LYS A 43 5.18 14.88 -7.05
CA LYS A 43 5.78 14.11 -8.15
C LYS A 43 4.88 14.13 -9.38
N THR A 44 5.50 13.82 -10.52
CA THR A 44 4.79 13.69 -11.79
C THR A 44 5.30 12.43 -12.49
N VAL A 45 4.69 12.11 -13.63
CA VAL A 45 5.13 10.94 -14.40
C VAL A 45 6.59 11.07 -14.86
N ALA A 46 7.10 12.28 -14.93
CA ALA A 46 8.50 12.49 -15.29
C ALA A 46 9.46 11.96 -14.24
N ASN A 47 8.98 11.76 -13.01
CA ASN A 47 9.81 11.23 -11.92
C ASN A 47 9.85 9.70 -11.89
N LEU A 48 9.10 9.04 -12.77
CA LEU A 48 9.00 7.59 -12.75
C LEU A 48 10.17 6.96 -13.49
N LYS A 49 10.58 5.80 -13.00
CA LYS A 49 11.60 4.99 -13.68
C LYS A 49 10.90 3.90 -14.48
N PRO A 50 11.46 3.51 -15.63
CA PRO A 50 10.84 2.46 -16.44
C PRO A 50 10.75 1.13 -15.68
N HIS A 51 9.69 0.39 -15.97
CA HIS A 51 9.49 -0.93 -15.41
C HIS A 51 8.78 -1.79 -16.44
N ASN A 52 9.14 -3.08 -16.50
CA ASN A 52 8.65 -3.98 -17.54
C ASN A 52 7.59 -4.96 -17.03
N ILE A 53 6.81 -4.57 -16.04
CA ILE A 53 5.76 -5.40 -15.51
C ILE A 53 4.45 -5.11 -16.23
N LEU A 54 3.72 -6.17 -16.60
CA LEU A 54 2.35 -6.07 -17.08
C LEU A 54 1.42 -6.41 -15.92
N ILE A 55 0.39 -5.60 -15.75
CA ILE A 55 -0.59 -5.77 -14.70
C ILE A 55 -1.89 -6.24 -15.33
N TYR A 56 -2.48 -7.31 -14.79
CA TYR A 56 -3.75 -7.86 -15.27
C TYR A 56 -4.86 -7.48 -14.30
N ASP A 57 -5.97 -6.98 -14.85
CA ASP A 57 -7.13 -6.65 -14.04
C ASP A 57 -8.04 -7.89 -13.92
N TYR A 58 -9.19 -7.70 -13.30
CA TYR A 58 -10.12 -8.80 -13.07
C TYR A 58 -10.70 -9.38 -14.35
N ALA A 59 -10.69 -8.63 -15.44
CA ALA A 59 -11.19 -9.12 -16.70
C ALA A 59 -10.12 -9.83 -17.50
N GLY A 60 -8.93 -9.98 -16.95
CA GLY A 60 -7.81 -10.61 -17.63
C GLY A 60 -7.11 -9.71 -18.62
N LYS A 61 -7.47 -8.44 -18.66
CA LYS A 61 -6.79 -7.49 -19.53
C LYS A 61 -5.48 -7.06 -18.89
N SER A 62 -4.43 -7.02 -19.69
CA SER A 62 -3.16 -6.50 -19.22
C SER A 62 -3.13 -4.99 -19.42
N SER A 63 -2.45 -4.29 -18.53
CA SER A 63 -2.18 -2.88 -18.71
C SER A 63 -0.71 -2.62 -18.46
N GLN A 64 -0.18 -1.67 -19.23
CA GLN A 64 1.20 -1.25 -19.10
C GLN A 64 1.27 -0.25 -17.95
N PRO A 65 2.10 -0.51 -16.91
CA PRO A 65 2.24 0.49 -15.86
C PRO A 65 2.97 1.71 -16.39
N GLU A 66 2.75 2.85 -15.72
CA GLU A 66 3.43 4.09 -16.10
C GLU A 66 4.91 4.04 -15.78
N GLY A 67 5.29 3.23 -14.78
CA GLY A 67 6.65 3.12 -14.32
C GLY A 67 6.68 2.81 -12.83
N MET A 68 7.83 3.01 -12.21
CA MET A 68 7.96 2.76 -10.78
C MET A 68 8.50 4.00 -10.07
N ILE A 69 8.24 4.08 -8.77
CA ILE A 69 8.74 5.16 -7.95
C ILE A 69 9.07 4.62 -6.55
N LEU A 70 10.10 5.19 -5.94
CA LEU A 70 10.47 4.84 -4.57
C LEU A 70 9.94 5.93 -3.64
N LEU A 71 9.19 5.51 -2.62
CA LEU A 71 8.66 6.44 -1.62
C LEU A 71 8.92 5.86 -0.24
N ASN A 72 9.14 6.74 0.74
CA ASN A 72 9.33 6.33 2.12
C ASN A 72 7.99 6.15 2.79
N VAL A 73 7.72 4.94 3.25
CA VAL A 73 6.48 4.59 3.98
C VAL A 73 6.83 4.45 5.44
N GLN A 74 6.11 5.15 6.29
CA GLN A 74 6.33 5.09 7.73
C GLN A 74 5.09 4.51 8.42
N ILE A 75 5.32 3.47 9.20
CA ILE A 75 4.29 2.87 10.03
C ILE A 75 4.82 2.85 11.45
N GLY A 76 4.08 3.46 12.39
CA GLY A 76 4.57 3.59 13.74
C GLY A 76 5.94 4.25 13.74
N SER A 77 6.90 3.62 14.38
CA SER A 77 8.26 4.15 14.46
C SER A 77 9.16 3.65 13.33
N VAL A 78 8.63 2.86 12.39
CA VAL A 78 9.43 2.23 11.34
C VAL A 78 9.22 2.96 10.01
N ARG A 79 10.33 3.26 9.34
CA ARG A 79 10.31 3.90 8.02
C ARG A 79 11.06 2.99 7.05
N ARG A 80 10.48 2.79 5.88
CA ARG A 80 11.08 1.94 4.88
C ARG A 80 10.91 2.55 3.49
N THR A 81 11.98 2.58 2.72
CA THR A 81 11.90 2.97 1.31
C THR A 81 11.22 1.84 0.55
N THR A 82 10.16 2.16 -0.15
CA THR A 82 9.27 1.18 -0.74
C THR A 82 9.10 1.47 -2.23
N MET A 83 9.18 0.42 -3.04
CA MET A 83 8.99 0.55 -4.48
C MET A 83 7.52 0.39 -4.81
N PHE A 84 6.98 1.33 -5.58
CA PHE A 84 5.60 1.28 -6.05
C PHE A 84 5.57 1.20 -7.57
N ILE A 85 4.69 0.35 -8.06
CA ILE A 85 4.36 0.34 -9.48
C ILE A 85 3.21 1.32 -9.66
N VAL A 86 3.39 2.29 -10.55
CA VAL A 86 2.40 3.35 -10.77
C VAL A 86 1.51 2.96 -11.92
N THR A 87 0.20 3.00 -11.69
CA THR A 87 -0.78 2.59 -12.70
C THR A 87 -1.66 3.75 -13.07
N PRO A 88 -2.11 3.79 -14.34
CA PRO A 88 -3.06 4.83 -14.75
C PRO A 88 -4.49 4.53 -14.31
N SER A 89 -4.76 3.31 -13.86
CA SER A 89 -6.11 2.89 -13.51
C SER A 89 -6.58 3.54 -12.24
N LYS A 90 -7.88 3.84 -12.20
CA LYS A 90 -8.50 4.33 -10.98
C LYS A 90 -8.67 3.16 -10.01
N ALA A 91 -8.61 3.46 -8.74
CA ALA A 91 -8.76 2.45 -7.70
C ALA A 91 -9.57 3.02 -6.55
N ASN A 92 -10.12 2.13 -5.74
CA ASN A 92 -10.85 2.54 -4.55
C ASN A 92 -9.95 2.60 -3.32
N PHE A 93 -8.65 2.64 -3.55
CA PHE A 93 -7.64 2.86 -2.51
C PHE A 93 -6.70 3.97 -2.98
N ASN A 94 -6.02 4.60 -2.04
CA ASN A 94 -5.00 5.58 -2.40
C ASN A 94 -3.64 4.93 -2.60
N VAL A 95 -3.36 3.86 -1.87
CA VAL A 95 -2.09 3.12 -1.95
C VAL A 95 -2.41 1.67 -1.65
N LEU A 96 -1.75 0.75 -2.36
CA LEU A 96 -1.86 -0.67 -2.04
C LEU A 96 -0.48 -1.19 -1.66
N LEU A 97 -0.39 -1.77 -0.48
CA LEU A 97 0.84 -2.41 0.00
C LEU A 97 0.65 -3.92 -0.10
N GLY A 98 1.40 -4.53 -1.00
CA GLY A 98 1.32 -5.96 -1.23
C GLY A 98 2.42 -6.73 -0.49
N ARG A 99 2.62 -7.98 -0.91
CA ARG A 99 3.57 -8.86 -0.23
C ARG A 99 5.00 -8.31 -0.21
N GLU A 100 5.38 -7.55 -1.22
CA GLU A 100 6.73 -6.99 -1.26
C GLU A 100 6.99 -6.13 -0.02
N TRP A 101 6.02 -5.26 0.33
CA TRP A 101 6.16 -4.43 1.53
C TRP A 101 5.92 -5.25 2.80
N ILE A 102 4.86 -6.08 2.80
CA ILE A 102 4.48 -6.85 3.98
C ILE A 102 5.64 -7.74 4.44
N HIS A 103 6.22 -8.49 3.50
CA HIS A 103 7.31 -9.40 3.83
C HIS A 103 8.59 -8.64 4.13
N GLY A 104 8.84 -7.55 3.41
CA GLY A 104 10.02 -6.73 3.66
C GLY A 104 10.02 -6.12 5.04
N MET A 105 8.84 -5.81 5.56
CA MET A 105 8.69 -5.28 6.92
C MET A 105 8.66 -6.38 7.97
N GLY A 106 8.46 -7.63 7.57
CA GLY A 106 8.19 -8.67 8.54
C GLY A 106 6.86 -8.42 9.24
N ALA A 107 5.92 -7.77 8.56
CA ALA A 107 4.64 -7.43 9.15
C ALA A 107 3.67 -8.59 9.09
N VAL A 108 2.73 -8.62 10.05
CA VAL A 108 1.69 -9.64 10.12
C VAL A 108 0.35 -8.93 10.15
N PRO A 109 -0.31 -8.79 8.99
CA PRO A 109 -1.64 -8.18 8.96
C PRO A 109 -2.69 -9.20 9.38
N SER A 110 -3.69 -8.73 10.10
CA SER A 110 -4.81 -9.56 10.52
C SER A 110 -6.11 -8.86 10.19
N THR A 111 -6.80 -9.34 9.15
CA THR A 111 -8.09 -8.77 8.78
C THR A 111 -9.15 -9.11 9.82
N VAL A 112 -9.03 -10.27 10.44
CA VAL A 112 -9.97 -10.67 11.50
C VAL A 112 -9.94 -9.70 12.66
N HIS A 113 -8.74 -9.33 13.10
CA HIS A 113 -8.57 -8.44 14.24
C HIS A 113 -8.47 -6.97 13.85
N GLN A 114 -8.43 -6.68 12.54
CA GLN A 114 -8.28 -5.32 12.01
C GLN A 114 -7.07 -4.64 12.63
N LYS A 115 -5.95 -5.33 12.60
CA LYS A 115 -4.68 -4.84 13.15
C LYS A 115 -3.53 -5.31 12.27
N ILE A 116 -2.42 -4.60 12.36
CA ILE A 116 -1.19 -5.05 11.75
C ILE A 116 -0.09 -5.01 12.82
N PHE A 117 0.68 -6.09 12.89
CA PHE A 117 1.74 -6.27 13.88
C PHE A 117 3.08 -6.21 13.14
N PHE A 118 4.07 -5.55 13.74
CA PHE A 118 5.39 -5.47 13.12
C PHE A 118 6.43 -5.20 14.19
N TRP A 119 7.68 -5.60 13.90
CA TRP A 119 8.80 -5.35 14.81
C TRP A 119 9.48 -4.05 14.41
N ASN A 120 9.82 -3.22 15.41
CA ASN A 120 10.57 -2.01 15.13
C ASN A 120 12.07 -2.29 15.16
N ASP A 121 12.87 -1.24 14.93
CA ASP A 121 14.32 -1.39 14.86
C ASP A 121 14.94 -1.78 16.20
N ASP A 122 14.22 -1.55 17.29
CA ASP A 122 14.66 -1.96 18.64
C ASP A 122 14.16 -3.36 18.99
N GLU A 123 13.61 -4.08 18.01
CA GLU A 123 13.08 -5.42 18.18
C GLU A 123 11.90 -5.50 19.15
N HIS A 124 11.17 -4.39 19.26
CA HIS A 124 9.93 -4.37 20.02
C HIS A 124 8.75 -4.51 19.06
N LEU A 125 7.71 -5.19 19.54
CA LEU A 125 6.50 -5.37 18.74
C LEU A 125 5.63 -4.12 18.81
N GLU A 126 5.23 -3.64 17.63
CA GLU A 126 4.26 -2.56 17.53
C GLU A 126 3.00 -3.08 16.88
N VAL A 127 1.90 -2.46 17.21
CA VAL A 127 0.58 -2.82 16.70
C VAL A 127 -0.12 -1.54 16.24
N LEU A 128 -0.67 -1.59 15.04
CA LEU A 128 -1.46 -0.47 14.53
C LEU A 128 -2.86 -0.98 14.22
N ASP A 129 -3.86 -0.25 14.71
CA ASP A 129 -5.26 -0.59 14.41
C ASP A 129 -5.65 -0.05 13.05
N ALA A 130 -6.49 -0.81 12.35
CA ALA A 130 -7.03 -0.36 11.08
C ALA A 130 -8.01 0.77 11.29
N ASP A 131 -8.22 1.55 10.24
CA ASP A 131 -9.15 2.66 10.25
C ASP A 131 -10.58 2.12 10.25
N GLN A 132 -11.37 2.52 11.25
CA GLN A 132 -12.74 2.03 11.35
C GLN A 132 -13.71 2.88 10.56
N LYS A 133 -13.40 4.16 10.40
CA LYS A 133 -14.32 5.08 9.74
C LYS A 133 -14.54 4.78 8.27
N GLU A 134 -13.59 4.09 7.65
CA GLU A 134 -13.68 3.78 6.23
C GLU A 134 -14.81 2.81 5.90
N TYR A 135 -15.43 2.21 6.92
CA TYR A 135 -16.50 1.26 6.73
C TYR A 135 -17.87 1.83 7.10
N GLU A 136 -17.89 3.08 7.54
CA GLU A 136 -19.13 3.70 7.99
C GLU A 136 -19.57 4.72 6.97
N THR A 137 -20.28 4.29 5.97
CA THR A 137 -20.77 5.24 4.95
C THR A 137 -22.19 5.03 4.61
#